data_bf25a560c4d04717ce9a2eb1699566f2
#
_entry.id   bf25a560c4d04717ce9a2eb1699566f2
#
_cell.length_a   1.000
_cell.length_b   1.000
_cell.length_c   1.000
_cell.angle_alpha   90.00
_cell.angle_beta   90.00
_cell.angle_gamma   90.00
#
_symmetry.space_group_name_H-M   'P 1'
#
loop_
_entity.id
_entity.type
_entity.pdbx_description
1 polymer ?
#
loop_
_entity_poly.entity_id
_entity_poly.type
_entity_poly.pdbx_seq_one_letter_code
_entity_poly.pdbx_strand_id
1 'polypeptide(L)'
;MSKALVIIDVQKGMWGHPDHPPYDDKGVLARIADLIAKARAAGAPVMYVQHHGVDEPNHPLKPGLPGYAFHDAIAPAPGDDVTVKTKSSAFHGTDFDAKLKKAGIDHLVIAGMQSEYCVDSAVRGAYERGYAVTLVADAHSTGDTHVAKAKDIIAIQNDTMAGDFARVIPAAEVRF
;
A
#
# COMPACT_ATOMS: atom_id res chain seq x y z
N MET A 1 -20.69 1.46 -6.22
CA MET A 1 -19.45 0.80 -5.80
C MET A 1 -18.98 1.48 -4.54
N SER A 2 -18.80 0.70 -3.48
CA SER A 2 -18.28 1.21 -2.19
C SER A 2 -16.76 1.08 -2.19
N LYS A 3 -16.08 2.21 -2.13
CA LYS A 3 -14.60 2.26 -2.22
C LYS A 3 -13.97 2.29 -0.84
N ALA A 4 -12.81 1.65 -0.71
CA ALA A 4 -11.89 1.85 0.41
C ALA A 4 -10.51 2.26 -0.10
N LEU A 5 -9.85 3.16 0.62
CA LEU A 5 -8.42 3.42 0.44
C LEU A 5 -7.63 2.37 1.24
N VAL A 6 -6.71 1.69 0.58
CA VAL A 6 -5.85 0.67 1.20
C VAL A 6 -4.40 1.13 1.17
N ILE A 7 -3.81 1.31 2.34
CA ILE A 7 -2.43 1.76 2.52
C ILE A 7 -1.57 0.55 2.87
N ILE A 8 -0.68 0.17 1.96
CA ILE A 8 0.16 -1.03 2.09
C ILE A 8 1.53 -0.66 2.68
N ASP A 9 1.85 -1.19 3.86
CA ASP A 9 3.19 -1.24 4.46
C ASP A 9 3.98 0.08 4.49
N VAL A 10 3.31 1.23 4.66
CA VAL A 10 3.97 2.54 4.77
C VAL A 10 4.52 2.70 6.19
N GLN A 11 5.56 1.92 6.49
CA GLN A 11 6.21 1.83 7.80
C GLN A 11 7.59 2.51 7.78
N LYS A 12 8.03 3.05 8.91
CA LYS A 12 9.30 3.79 9.05
C LYS A 12 10.51 3.01 8.55
N GLY A 13 10.51 1.68 8.69
CA GLY A 13 11.59 0.82 8.23
C GLY A 13 11.77 0.81 6.71
N MET A 14 10.75 1.18 5.93
CA MET A 14 10.86 1.34 4.47
C MET A 14 11.68 2.59 4.09
N TRP A 15 11.80 3.55 5.00
CA TRP A 15 12.62 4.77 4.87
C TRP A 15 13.92 4.69 5.69
N GLY A 16 14.20 3.57 6.35
CA GLY A 16 15.27 3.45 7.34
C GLY A 16 16.68 3.31 6.76
N HIS A 17 16.84 3.13 5.45
CA HIS A 17 18.16 3.05 4.83
C HIS A 17 18.53 4.41 4.23
N PRO A 18 19.47 5.18 4.85
CA PRO A 18 19.79 6.54 4.42
C PRO A 18 20.34 6.62 2.99
N ASP A 19 21.03 5.57 2.54
CA ASP A 19 21.65 5.52 1.22
C ASP A 19 20.72 4.97 0.12
N HIS A 20 19.58 4.43 0.50
CA HIS A 20 18.60 3.81 -0.41
C HIS A 20 17.16 4.16 -0.02
N PRO A 21 16.81 5.48 0.00
CA PRO A 21 15.42 5.86 0.25
C PRO A 21 14.52 5.36 -0.90
N PRO A 22 13.22 5.19 -0.66
CA PRO A 22 12.27 4.96 -1.74
C PRO A 22 12.32 6.09 -2.77
N TYR A 23 12.09 5.75 -4.04
CA TYR A 23 12.00 6.77 -5.09
C TYR A 23 10.89 7.77 -4.80
N ASP A 24 11.17 9.07 -4.96
CA ASP A 24 10.24 10.17 -4.68
C ASP A 24 9.58 10.08 -3.28
N ASP A 25 10.34 9.73 -2.29
CA ASP A 25 9.91 9.42 -0.92
C ASP A 25 8.95 10.47 -0.33
N LYS A 26 9.30 11.75 -0.41
CA LYS A 26 8.47 12.86 0.07
C LYS A 26 7.21 13.04 -0.75
N GLY A 27 7.32 12.93 -2.07
CA GLY A 27 6.19 13.06 -2.99
C GLY A 27 5.17 11.93 -2.78
N VAL A 28 5.62 10.71 -2.64
CA VAL A 28 4.75 9.55 -2.35
C VAL A 28 4.01 9.73 -1.03
N LEU A 29 4.70 10.11 0.04
CA LEU A 29 4.07 10.37 1.34
C LEU A 29 3.03 11.49 1.28
N ALA A 30 3.34 12.60 0.59
CA ALA A 30 2.41 13.70 0.42
C ALA A 30 1.14 13.29 -0.34
N ARG A 31 1.29 12.50 -1.42
CA ARG A 31 0.15 11.99 -2.19
C ARG A 31 -0.70 10.99 -1.39
N ILE A 32 -0.07 10.12 -0.61
CA ILE A 32 -0.80 9.21 0.29
C ILE A 32 -1.58 10.00 1.34
N ALA A 33 -0.97 11.02 1.95
CA ALA A 33 -1.66 11.88 2.92
C ALA A 33 -2.87 12.61 2.29
N ASP A 34 -2.73 13.12 1.06
CA ASP A 34 -3.84 13.73 0.31
C ASP A 34 -4.96 12.72 -0.01
N LEU A 35 -4.60 11.49 -0.40
CA LEU A 35 -5.58 10.42 -0.62
C LEU A 35 -6.35 10.06 0.66
N ILE A 36 -5.67 10.00 1.81
CA ILE A 36 -6.32 9.79 3.11
C ILE A 36 -7.31 10.91 3.41
N ALA A 37 -6.91 12.17 3.20
CA ALA A 37 -7.79 13.31 3.39
C ALA A 37 -9.02 13.25 2.47
N LYS A 38 -8.84 12.92 1.19
CA LYS A 38 -9.92 12.75 0.21
C LYS A 38 -10.86 11.61 0.59
N ALA A 39 -10.33 10.45 1.00
CA ALA A 39 -11.13 9.31 1.42
C ALA A 39 -12.00 9.67 2.63
N ARG A 40 -11.40 10.27 3.66
CA ARG A 40 -12.11 10.72 4.86
C ARG A 40 -13.18 11.75 4.55
N ALA A 41 -12.88 12.74 3.71
CA ALA A 41 -13.87 13.75 3.30
C ALA A 41 -15.06 13.17 2.55
N ALA A 42 -14.86 12.06 1.82
CA ALA A 42 -15.91 11.32 1.12
C ALA A 42 -16.62 10.26 1.99
N GLY A 43 -16.20 10.07 3.25
CA GLY A 43 -16.72 9.01 4.12
C GLY A 43 -16.27 7.60 3.71
N ALA A 44 -15.26 7.47 2.85
CA ALA A 44 -14.72 6.18 2.46
C ALA A 44 -13.74 5.67 3.54
N PRO A 45 -13.79 4.37 3.91
CA PRO A 45 -12.88 3.81 4.90
C PRO A 45 -11.42 3.87 4.41
N VAL A 46 -10.52 4.13 5.36
CA VAL A 46 -9.08 4.00 5.18
C VAL A 46 -8.63 2.75 5.93
N MET A 47 -8.09 1.79 5.20
CA MET A 47 -7.65 0.49 5.73
C MET A 47 -6.13 0.39 5.59
N TYR A 48 -5.47 0.12 6.70
CA TYR A 48 -4.02 -0.02 6.74
C TYR A 48 -3.62 -1.48 6.75
N VAL A 49 -2.58 -1.79 5.99
CA VAL A 49 -1.91 -3.09 6.03
C VAL A 49 -0.52 -2.86 6.60
N GLN A 50 -0.14 -3.67 7.59
CA GLN A 50 1.13 -3.57 8.29
C GLN A 50 1.92 -4.87 8.17
N HIS A 51 3.11 -4.80 7.62
CA HIS A 51 3.98 -5.97 7.53
C HIS A 51 4.68 -6.24 8.86
N HIS A 52 4.61 -7.49 9.30
CA HIS A 52 5.24 -8.00 10.49
C HIS A 52 6.41 -8.91 10.06
N GLY A 53 7.61 -8.37 10.03
CA GLY A 53 8.83 -9.11 9.69
C GLY A 53 9.21 -10.10 10.78
N VAL A 54 8.74 -11.34 10.68
CA VAL A 54 8.96 -12.39 11.69
C VAL A 54 10.09 -13.33 11.35
N ASP A 55 10.37 -13.51 10.06
CA ASP A 55 11.24 -14.59 9.58
C ASP A 55 12.74 -14.28 9.76
N GLU A 56 13.11 -13.00 9.99
CA GLU A 56 14.49 -12.58 10.17
C GLU A 56 14.69 -11.81 11.49
N PRO A 57 15.74 -12.14 12.27
CA PRO A 57 15.99 -11.47 13.57
C PRO A 57 16.12 -9.95 13.50
N ASN A 58 16.70 -9.44 12.40
CA ASN A 58 17.00 -8.02 12.19
C ASN A 58 16.12 -7.39 11.11
N HIS A 59 14.97 -7.97 10.79
CA HIS A 59 14.06 -7.41 9.80
C HIS A 59 13.64 -5.99 10.21
N PRO A 60 13.77 -4.97 9.33
CA PRO A 60 13.49 -3.57 9.69
C PRO A 60 12.04 -3.35 10.15
N LEU A 61 11.12 -4.21 9.71
CA LEU A 61 9.70 -4.16 10.08
C LEU A 61 9.34 -5.16 11.19
N LYS A 62 10.30 -5.54 12.03
CA LYS A 62 10.04 -6.44 13.16
C LYS A 62 9.37 -5.67 14.30
N PRO A 63 8.30 -6.22 14.92
CA PRO A 63 7.69 -5.65 16.11
C PRO A 63 8.70 -5.38 17.21
N GLY A 64 8.56 -4.23 17.86
CA GLY A 64 9.48 -3.76 18.88
C GLY A 64 10.67 -2.95 18.35
N LEU A 65 10.91 -2.94 17.03
CA LEU A 65 11.89 -2.05 16.41
C LEU A 65 11.22 -0.75 15.91
N PRO A 66 11.95 0.39 15.91
CA PRO A 66 11.39 1.68 15.46
C PRO A 66 10.81 1.65 14.04
N GLY A 67 11.39 0.83 13.15
CA GLY A 67 10.94 0.67 11.77
C GLY A 67 9.57 0.00 11.61
N TYR A 68 9.09 -0.70 12.63
CA TYR A 68 7.78 -1.36 12.57
C TYR A 68 6.61 -0.36 12.55
N ALA A 69 6.75 0.78 13.21
CA ALA A 69 5.70 1.79 13.26
C ALA A 69 5.38 2.35 11.86
N PHE A 70 4.12 2.72 11.64
CA PHE A 70 3.74 3.50 10.48
C PHE A 70 4.52 4.82 10.42
N HIS A 71 4.72 5.31 9.19
CA HIS A 71 5.35 6.63 9.01
C HIS A 71 4.45 7.73 9.57
N ASP A 72 5.03 8.68 10.32
CA ASP A 72 4.27 9.68 11.09
C ASP A 72 3.33 10.53 10.22
N ALA A 73 3.73 10.81 8.97
CA ALA A 73 2.93 11.59 8.02
C ALA A 73 1.59 10.95 7.64
N ILE A 74 1.45 9.61 7.84
CA ILE A 74 0.27 8.85 7.38
C ILE A 74 -0.21 7.85 8.44
N ALA A 75 0.15 8.02 9.69
CA ALA A 75 -0.23 7.10 10.74
C ALA A 75 -1.76 6.93 10.85
N PRO A 76 -2.26 5.71 11.16
CA PRO A 76 -3.67 5.48 11.38
C PRO A 76 -4.24 6.40 12.45
N ALA A 77 -5.45 6.91 12.21
CA ALA A 77 -6.22 7.62 13.23
C ALA A 77 -6.95 6.61 14.14
N PRO A 78 -7.38 7.04 15.35
CA PRO A 78 -8.23 6.20 16.18
C PRO A 78 -9.48 5.74 15.43
N GLY A 79 -9.68 4.42 15.36
CA GLY A 79 -10.81 3.80 14.64
C GLY A 79 -10.51 3.36 13.21
N ASP A 80 -9.37 3.70 12.64
CA ASP A 80 -8.95 3.14 11.35
C ASP A 80 -8.63 1.63 11.52
N ASP A 81 -8.96 0.84 10.51
CA ASP A 81 -8.67 -0.59 10.51
C ASP A 81 -7.21 -0.86 10.17
N VAL A 82 -6.57 -1.72 10.94
CA VAL A 82 -5.20 -2.20 10.68
C VAL A 82 -5.22 -3.71 10.56
N THR A 83 -4.73 -4.22 9.43
CA THR A 83 -4.52 -5.65 9.20
C THR A 83 -3.02 -5.95 9.22
N VAL A 84 -2.61 -6.85 10.11
CA VAL A 84 -1.21 -7.30 10.19
C VAL A 84 -1.01 -8.52 9.32
N LYS A 85 0.06 -8.54 8.53
CA LYS A 85 0.44 -9.66 7.67
C LYS A 85 1.91 -10.05 7.84
N THR A 86 2.25 -11.30 7.52
CA THR A 86 3.61 -11.84 7.57
C THR A 86 4.15 -12.26 6.19
N LYS A 87 3.33 -12.17 5.15
CA LYS A 87 3.70 -12.46 3.75
C LYS A 87 3.38 -11.26 2.87
N SER A 88 3.82 -11.26 1.62
CA SER A 88 3.61 -10.12 0.71
C SER A 88 2.12 -9.81 0.49
N SER A 89 1.29 -10.82 0.31
CA SER A 89 -0.15 -10.63 0.11
C SER A 89 -0.86 -10.17 1.38
N ALA A 90 -1.66 -9.11 1.28
CA ALA A 90 -2.54 -8.64 2.35
C ALA A 90 -3.65 -9.65 2.70
N PHE A 91 -3.94 -10.58 1.79
CA PHE A 91 -5.01 -11.57 1.94
C PHE A 91 -4.54 -12.92 2.49
N HIS A 92 -3.22 -13.18 2.49
CA HIS A 92 -2.70 -14.48 2.89
C HIS A 92 -2.65 -14.63 4.42
N GLY A 93 -3.49 -15.51 4.96
CA GLY A 93 -3.51 -15.81 6.39
C GLY A 93 -3.96 -14.63 7.27
N THR A 94 -4.77 -13.71 6.73
CA THR A 94 -5.29 -12.53 7.42
C THR A 94 -6.83 -12.51 7.38
N ASP A 95 -7.42 -11.62 8.14
CA ASP A 95 -8.86 -11.32 8.14
C ASP A 95 -9.25 -10.20 7.16
N PHE A 96 -8.32 -9.72 6.32
CA PHE A 96 -8.52 -8.54 5.47
C PHE A 96 -9.72 -8.68 4.53
N ASP A 97 -9.87 -9.83 3.85
CA ASP A 97 -11.02 -10.09 2.97
C ASP A 97 -12.35 -10.08 3.73
N ALA A 98 -12.37 -10.67 4.93
CA ALA A 98 -13.57 -10.67 5.78
C ALA A 98 -13.96 -9.25 6.25
N LYS A 99 -12.98 -8.41 6.57
CA LYS A 99 -13.17 -7.00 6.92
C LYS A 99 -13.75 -6.20 5.75
N LEU A 100 -13.20 -6.37 4.55
CA LEU A 100 -13.70 -5.73 3.33
C LEU A 100 -15.16 -6.12 3.05
N LYS A 101 -15.47 -7.41 3.10
CA LYS A 101 -16.84 -7.93 2.91
C LYS A 101 -17.81 -7.42 3.96
N LYS A 102 -17.42 -7.43 5.23
CA LYS A 102 -18.22 -6.90 6.34
C LYS A 102 -18.53 -5.41 6.17
N ALA A 103 -17.59 -4.64 5.63
CA ALA A 103 -17.76 -3.22 5.33
C ALA A 103 -18.52 -2.97 4.01
N GLY A 104 -18.89 -4.01 3.25
CA GLY A 104 -19.57 -3.88 1.96
C GLY A 104 -18.70 -3.26 0.86
N ILE A 105 -17.38 -3.37 0.97
CA ILE A 105 -16.43 -2.81 0.01
C ILE A 105 -16.34 -3.74 -1.20
N ASP A 106 -16.44 -3.15 -2.39
CA ASP A 106 -16.31 -3.84 -3.68
C ASP A 106 -15.22 -3.23 -4.59
N HIS A 107 -14.60 -2.11 -4.17
CA HIS A 107 -13.55 -1.43 -4.94
C HIS A 107 -12.42 -0.95 -4.03
N LEU A 108 -11.18 -1.38 -4.32
CA LEU A 108 -10.00 -1.00 -3.57
C LEU A 108 -9.19 0.05 -4.33
N VAL A 109 -8.87 1.16 -3.66
CA VAL A 109 -7.91 2.15 -4.14
C VAL A 109 -6.61 1.88 -3.38
N ILE A 110 -5.57 1.41 -4.07
CA ILE A 110 -4.36 0.87 -3.46
C ILE A 110 -3.18 1.84 -3.65
N ALA A 111 -2.47 2.10 -2.55
CA ALA A 111 -1.24 2.88 -2.48
C ALA A 111 -0.28 2.26 -1.45
N GLY A 112 1.01 2.57 -1.49
CA GLY A 112 1.97 2.14 -0.46
C GLY A 112 3.25 1.51 -0.97
N MET A 113 3.80 0.53 -0.24
CA MET A 113 5.15 -0.03 -0.39
C MET A 113 5.13 -1.56 -0.41
N GLN A 114 6.06 -2.23 -1.09
CA GLN A 114 6.85 -1.78 -2.23
C GLN A 114 6.16 -2.21 -3.51
N SER A 115 6.39 -1.48 -4.58
CA SER A 115 5.67 -1.60 -5.86
C SER A 115 5.60 -3.03 -6.38
N GLU A 116 6.77 -3.71 -6.51
CA GLU A 116 6.93 -5.04 -7.08
C GLU A 116 6.73 -6.19 -6.07
N TYR A 117 6.44 -5.88 -4.80
CA TYR A 117 6.23 -6.87 -3.73
C TYR A 117 4.81 -6.82 -3.19
N CYS A 118 4.62 -6.09 -2.11
CA CYS A 118 3.36 -6.12 -1.35
C CYS A 118 2.23 -5.38 -2.08
N VAL A 119 2.55 -4.32 -2.84
CA VAL A 119 1.57 -3.61 -3.67
C VAL A 119 1.11 -4.50 -4.83
N ASP A 120 2.04 -5.11 -5.59
CA ASP A 120 1.73 -6.09 -6.64
C ASP A 120 0.84 -7.22 -6.10
N SER A 121 1.26 -7.86 -5.01
CA SER A 121 0.52 -8.95 -4.39
C SER A 121 -0.87 -8.54 -3.91
N ALA A 122 -1.04 -7.31 -3.42
CA ALA A 122 -2.34 -6.79 -2.98
C ALA A 122 -3.26 -6.55 -4.17
N VAL A 123 -2.76 -5.96 -5.27
CA VAL A 123 -3.53 -5.72 -6.50
C VAL A 123 -4.02 -7.04 -7.08
N ARG A 124 -3.12 -8.01 -7.31
CA ARG A 124 -3.48 -9.32 -7.86
C ARG A 124 -4.44 -10.07 -6.93
N GLY A 125 -4.13 -10.08 -5.62
CA GLY A 125 -4.98 -10.75 -4.64
C GLY A 125 -6.38 -10.16 -4.52
N ALA A 126 -6.55 -8.87 -4.72
CA ALA A 126 -7.85 -8.20 -4.81
C ALA A 126 -8.59 -8.57 -6.10
N TYR A 127 -7.91 -8.46 -7.24
CA TYR A 127 -8.44 -8.83 -8.55
C TYR A 127 -8.96 -10.27 -8.59
N GLU A 128 -8.17 -11.24 -8.12
CA GLU A 128 -8.54 -12.66 -8.07
C GLU A 128 -9.75 -12.95 -7.17
N ARG A 129 -10.08 -12.04 -6.24
CA ARG A 129 -11.27 -12.11 -5.36
C ARG A 129 -12.47 -11.38 -5.90
N GLY A 130 -12.36 -10.78 -7.09
CA GLY A 130 -13.44 -10.08 -7.76
C GLY A 130 -13.66 -8.63 -7.31
N TYR A 131 -12.71 -8.04 -6.58
CA TYR A 131 -12.74 -6.60 -6.28
C TYR A 131 -12.39 -5.80 -7.53
N ALA A 132 -13.08 -4.68 -7.76
CA ALA A 132 -12.56 -3.65 -8.64
C ALA A 132 -11.32 -3.02 -8.00
N VAL A 133 -10.26 -2.79 -8.78
CA VAL A 133 -9.01 -2.24 -8.25
C VAL A 133 -8.62 -0.97 -8.99
N THR A 134 -8.25 0.06 -8.24
CA THR A 134 -7.50 1.21 -8.72
C THR A 134 -6.13 1.20 -8.05
N LEU A 135 -5.06 1.08 -8.82
CA LEU A 135 -3.70 1.33 -8.36
C LEU A 135 -3.37 2.81 -8.58
N VAL A 136 -2.92 3.49 -7.53
CA VAL A 136 -2.56 4.92 -7.65
C VAL A 136 -1.13 5.03 -8.15
N ALA A 137 -0.97 5.34 -9.43
CA ALA A 137 0.26 5.25 -10.21
C ALA A 137 1.50 5.96 -9.62
N ASP A 138 1.28 7.03 -8.87
CA ASP A 138 2.30 7.89 -8.27
C ASP A 138 2.25 7.90 -6.73
N ALA A 139 1.47 7.01 -6.12
CA ALA A 139 1.36 6.87 -4.67
C ALA A 139 1.83 5.50 -4.16
N HIS A 140 2.63 4.80 -4.94
CA HIS A 140 3.42 3.64 -4.50
C HIS A 140 4.87 3.82 -4.92
N SER A 141 5.80 3.16 -4.22
CA SER A 141 7.22 3.29 -4.51
C SER A 141 8.01 2.04 -4.12
N THR A 142 9.29 2.06 -4.48
CA THR A 142 10.31 1.06 -4.13
C THR A 142 11.69 1.71 -4.13
N GLY A 143 12.73 0.96 -3.81
CA GLY A 143 14.12 1.36 -3.89
C GLY A 143 14.80 0.89 -5.18
N ASP A 144 15.98 1.45 -5.48
CA ASP A 144 16.86 0.93 -6.53
C ASP A 144 17.32 -0.49 -6.18
N THR A 145 17.43 -1.34 -7.20
CA THR A 145 18.01 -2.68 -7.08
C THR A 145 19.33 -2.76 -7.85
N HIS A 146 20.05 -3.88 -7.74
CA HIS A 146 21.24 -4.13 -8.56
C HIS A 146 20.92 -4.34 -10.04
N VAL A 147 19.66 -4.54 -10.40
CA VAL A 147 19.20 -4.82 -11.77
C VAL A 147 18.56 -3.61 -12.43
N ALA A 148 17.76 -2.82 -11.66
CA ALA A 148 16.97 -1.74 -12.22
C ALA A 148 16.82 -0.56 -11.26
N LYS A 149 16.57 0.61 -11.81
CA LYS A 149 16.23 1.80 -11.04
C LYS A 149 14.79 1.75 -10.58
N ALA A 150 14.51 2.27 -9.39
CA ALA A 150 13.17 2.28 -8.79
C ALA A 150 12.11 2.89 -9.72
N LYS A 151 12.42 3.98 -10.40
CA LYS A 151 11.51 4.61 -11.37
C LYS A 151 11.10 3.68 -12.51
N ASP A 152 12.03 2.83 -12.97
CA ASP A 152 11.79 1.91 -14.08
C ASP A 152 10.97 0.71 -13.57
N ILE A 153 11.22 0.23 -12.35
CA ILE A 153 10.42 -0.79 -11.67
C ILE A 153 8.97 -0.30 -11.53
N ILE A 154 8.77 0.92 -11.04
CA ILE A 154 7.44 1.52 -10.87
C ILE A 154 6.72 1.63 -12.23
N ALA A 155 7.42 2.06 -13.27
CA ALA A 155 6.84 2.18 -14.60
C ALA A 155 6.40 0.82 -15.17
N ILE A 156 7.24 -0.20 -15.05
CA ILE A 156 6.92 -1.60 -15.44
C ILE A 156 5.73 -2.11 -14.64
N GLN A 157 5.71 -1.85 -13.34
CA GLN A 157 4.63 -2.30 -12.46
C GLN A 157 3.30 -1.63 -12.83
N ASN A 158 3.30 -0.33 -13.09
CA ASN A 158 2.12 0.40 -13.54
C ASN A 158 1.58 -0.16 -14.86
N ASP A 159 2.45 -0.39 -15.84
CA ASP A 159 2.08 -0.95 -17.14
C ASP A 159 1.50 -2.38 -17.00
N THR A 160 2.17 -3.22 -16.22
CA THR A 160 1.71 -4.58 -15.94
C THR A 160 0.34 -4.61 -15.26
N MET A 161 0.10 -3.74 -14.28
CA MET A 161 -1.18 -3.69 -13.56
C MET A 161 -2.30 -3.13 -14.45
N ALA A 162 -1.99 -2.16 -15.31
CA ALA A 162 -2.97 -1.57 -16.24
C ALA A 162 -3.45 -2.55 -17.32
N GLY A 163 -2.68 -3.61 -17.59
CA GLY A 163 -3.04 -4.61 -18.60
C GLY A 163 -4.33 -5.35 -18.29
N ASP A 164 -4.42 -5.92 -17.07
CA ASP A 164 -5.55 -6.78 -16.69
C ASP A 164 -6.06 -6.58 -15.26
N PHE A 165 -5.22 -6.08 -14.34
CA PHE A 165 -5.49 -6.23 -12.91
C PHE A 165 -6.14 -5.01 -12.26
N ALA A 166 -5.89 -3.81 -12.77
CA ALA A 166 -6.32 -2.57 -12.13
C ALA A 166 -6.50 -1.43 -13.12
N ARG A 167 -7.35 -0.49 -12.78
CA ARG A 167 -7.28 0.84 -13.36
C ARG A 167 -6.11 1.59 -12.72
N VAL A 168 -5.12 2.01 -13.51
CA VAL A 168 -3.94 2.74 -13.03
C VAL A 168 -4.10 4.22 -13.35
N ILE A 169 -4.17 5.06 -12.32
CA ILE A 169 -4.37 6.52 -12.45
C ILE A 169 -3.56 7.29 -11.40
N PRO A 170 -3.16 8.54 -11.67
CA PRO A 170 -2.46 9.37 -10.68
C PRO A 170 -3.39 9.78 -9.51
N ALA A 171 -2.79 10.10 -8.35
CA ALA A 171 -3.52 10.51 -7.15
C ALA A 171 -4.46 11.73 -7.35
N ALA A 172 -4.09 12.62 -8.28
CA ALA A 172 -4.92 13.78 -8.63
C ALA A 172 -6.28 13.41 -9.25
N GLU A 173 -6.36 12.27 -9.92
CA GLU A 173 -7.58 11.77 -10.60
C GLU A 173 -8.45 10.87 -9.71
N VAL A 174 -7.92 10.43 -8.58
CA VAL A 174 -8.67 9.56 -7.65
C VAL A 174 -9.88 10.32 -7.08
N ARG A 175 -11.04 9.65 -7.09
CA ARG A 175 -12.30 10.08 -6.43
C ARG A 175 -12.86 8.91 -5.66
N PHE A 176 -13.35 9.16 -4.47
CA PHE A 176 -14.02 8.20 -3.60
C PHE A 176 -15.53 8.28 -3.71
#